data_557cae22a15fe6ed1bf3ec5638447ce9
#
_entry.id   557cae22a15fe6ed1bf3ec5638447ce9
#
_cell.length_a   1.000
_cell.length_b   1.000
_cell.length_c   1.000
_cell.angle_alpha   90.00
_cell.angle_beta   90.00
_cell.angle_gamma   90.00
#
_symmetry.space_group_name_H-M   'P 1'
#
loop_
_entity.id
_entity.type
_entity.pdbx_description
1 polymer ?
#
loop_
_entity_poly.entity_id
_entity_poly.type
_entity_poly.pdbx_seq_one_letter_code
_entity_poly.pdbx_strand_id
1 'polypeptide(L)'
;GADHTGYIKRITAAVSALSENKITLNCKVCQLVKLYKNGEPFKMSKRAGEFISAQDLLNEVEKDQIRFMMLNRSNDVELDFDFEKVKEKTKDNPVFYVQYAYARISSLLRTLNLNLLDKIDLNESDINFNEIEKKIIRKVFEWPKIIESSSRKFDLHKIPFYLYELSTVFHAYWSKGNEDKSYKFIENDQIKRKEILSI
;
A
#
# COMPACT_ATOMS: atom_id res chain seq x y z
N GLY A 1 17.23 12.82 7.65
CA GLY A 1 16.61 12.45 8.94
C GLY A 1 16.20 13.68 9.72
N ALA A 2 15.40 13.50 10.75
CA ALA A 2 14.86 14.57 11.60
C ALA A 2 15.95 15.41 12.29
N ASP A 3 17.09 14.79 12.60
CA ASP A 3 18.29 15.40 13.16
C ASP A 3 18.96 16.45 12.23
N HIS A 4 18.64 16.43 10.94
CA HIS A 4 19.15 17.38 9.94
C HIS A 4 18.20 18.50 9.56
N THR A 5 17.06 18.65 10.24
CA THR A 5 16.04 19.67 9.96
C THR A 5 16.60 21.10 9.96
N GLY A 6 17.58 21.38 10.85
CA GLY A 6 18.24 22.68 10.92
C GLY A 6 19.05 23.09 9.67
N TYR A 7 19.38 22.12 8.79
CA TYR A 7 20.11 22.41 7.55
C TYR A 7 19.21 22.84 6.39
N ILE A 8 17.90 22.62 6.44
CA ILE A 8 16.97 22.87 5.33
C ILE A 8 17.09 24.33 4.84
N LYS A 9 17.02 25.30 5.74
CA LYS A 9 17.10 26.73 5.37
C LYS A 9 18.42 27.07 4.67
N ARG A 10 19.53 26.51 5.15
CA ARG A 10 20.88 26.79 4.60
C ARG A 10 21.01 26.20 3.19
N ILE A 11 20.58 24.93 3.00
CA ILE A 11 20.66 24.25 1.71
C ILE A 11 19.71 24.90 0.70
N THR A 12 18.50 25.28 1.13
CA THR A 12 17.54 25.99 0.27
C THR A 12 18.12 27.34 -0.18
N ALA A 13 18.73 28.11 0.72
CA ALA A 13 19.37 29.39 0.37
C ALA A 13 20.55 29.19 -0.60
N ALA A 14 21.37 28.14 -0.41
CA ALA A 14 22.47 27.84 -1.30
C ALA A 14 22.00 27.45 -2.70
N VAL A 15 20.98 26.59 -2.81
CA VAL A 15 20.38 26.22 -4.11
C VAL A 15 19.76 27.43 -4.80
N SER A 16 19.06 28.27 -4.07
CA SER A 16 18.47 29.50 -4.58
C SER A 16 19.54 30.44 -5.16
N ALA A 17 20.62 30.66 -4.42
CA ALA A 17 21.74 31.52 -4.85
C ALA A 17 22.45 30.94 -6.08
N LEU A 18 22.79 29.62 -6.07
CA LEU A 18 23.48 28.97 -7.19
C LEU A 18 22.64 28.89 -8.46
N SER A 19 21.34 28.81 -8.34
CA SER A 19 20.41 28.72 -9.47
C SER A 19 19.83 30.08 -9.89
N GLU A 20 20.28 31.20 -9.29
CA GLU A 20 19.68 32.54 -9.51
C GLU A 20 18.15 32.53 -9.30
N ASN A 21 17.68 31.83 -8.28
CA ASN A 21 16.26 31.59 -7.97
C ASN A 21 15.45 30.85 -9.03
N LYS A 22 16.11 30.15 -9.97
CA LYS A 22 15.42 29.39 -11.01
C LYS A 22 14.95 28.01 -10.55
N ILE A 23 15.52 27.48 -9.47
CA ILE A 23 15.22 26.14 -8.92
C ILE A 23 14.66 26.26 -7.51
N THR A 24 13.52 25.61 -7.26
CA THR A 24 12.96 25.47 -5.92
C THR A 24 13.33 24.11 -5.34
N LEU A 25 14.01 24.11 -4.18
CA LEU A 25 14.33 22.89 -3.45
C LEU A 25 13.18 22.47 -2.54
N ASN A 26 12.66 21.25 -2.76
CA ASN A 26 11.69 20.64 -1.86
C ASN A 26 12.42 19.66 -0.93
N CYS A 27 12.36 19.90 0.38
CA CYS A 27 12.96 19.03 1.38
C CYS A 27 11.86 18.26 2.12
N LYS A 28 11.95 16.93 2.12
CA LYS A 28 11.16 16.06 3.00
C LYS A 28 12.05 15.55 4.13
N VAL A 29 11.57 15.65 5.35
CA VAL A 29 12.25 15.14 6.54
C VAL A 29 11.60 13.83 6.93
N CYS A 30 12.41 12.79 7.16
CA CYS A 30 11.92 11.52 7.68
C CYS A 30 12.24 11.43 9.17
N GLN A 31 11.24 11.06 9.95
CA GLN A 31 11.37 10.80 11.38
C GLN A 31 12.11 9.48 11.64
N LEU A 32 12.43 9.23 12.90
CA LEU A 32 13.14 8.04 13.31
C LEU A 32 12.31 6.78 13.10
N VAL A 33 13.00 5.71 12.71
CA VAL A 33 12.47 4.35 12.73
C VAL A 33 13.06 3.65 13.95
N LYS A 34 12.19 3.22 14.85
CA LYS A 34 12.56 2.42 16.02
C LYS A 34 12.37 0.95 15.67
N LEU A 35 13.41 0.16 15.85
CA LEU A 35 13.37 -1.27 15.57
C LEU A 35 13.01 -2.04 16.84
N TYR A 36 12.14 -3.04 16.68
CA TYR A 36 11.72 -3.95 17.74
C TYR A 36 11.90 -5.39 17.28
N LYS A 37 12.26 -6.26 18.21
CA LYS A 37 12.31 -7.71 17.99
C LYS A 37 11.61 -8.39 19.18
N ASN A 38 10.59 -9.20 18.89
CA ASN A 38 9.73 -9.83 19.91
C ASN A 38 9.10 -8.82 20.89
N GLY A 39 8.73 -7.64 20.42
CA GLY A 39 8.14 -6.58 21.25
C GLY A 39 9.13 -5.77 22.10
N GLU A 40 10.42 -6.15 22.11
CA GLU A 40 11.45 -5.43 22.84
C GLU A 40 12.23 -4.49 21.89
N PRO A 41 12.57 -3.27 22.37
CA PRO A 41 13.36 -2.33 21.57
C PRO A 41 14.74 -2.90 21.21
N PHE A 42 15.04 -2.93 19.91
CA PHE A 42 16.38 -3.29 19.44
C PHE A 42 17.31 -2.09 19.60
N LYS A 43 18.22 -2.17 20.57
CA LYS A 43 19.18 -1.10 20.87
C LYS A 43 20.31 -1.13 19.85
N MET A 44 20.42 -0.06 19.06
CA MET A 44 21.53 0.14 18.15
C MET A 44 22.56 1.08 18.76
N SER A 45 23.83 0.69 18.76
CA SER A 45 24.93 1.52 19.17
C SER A 45 26.06 1.48 18.16
N LYS A 46 26.25 2.57 17.42
CA LYS A 46 27.38 2.70 16.47
C LYS A 46 28.74 2.56 17.16
N ARG A 47 28.84 3.00 18.44
CA ARG A 47 30.09 2.93 19.21
C ARG A 47 30.44 1.50 19.66
N ALA A 48 29.40 0.68 19.90
CA ALA A 48 29.56 -0.73 20.26
C ALA A 48 29.63 -1.66 19.03
N GLY A 49 29.48 -1.12 17.80
CA GLY A 49 29.39 -1.93 16.59
C GLY A 49 28.05 -2.64 16.41
N GLU A 50 27.10 -2.37 17.27
CA GLU A 50 25.76 -2.95 17.24
C GLU A 50 24.82 -2.07 16.42
N PHE A 51 24.73 -2.34 15.13
CA PHE A 51 23.76 -1.68 14.24
C PHE A 51 23.22 -2.68 13.22
N ILE A 52 21.98 -2.49 12.81
CA ILE A 52 21.37 -3.25 11.72
C ILE A 52 21.55 -2.45 10.44
N SER A 53 22.21 -3.05 9.46
CA SER A 53 22.28 -2.49 8.11
C SER A 53 20.97 -2.77 7.35
N ALA A 54 20.77 -2.06 6.24
CA ALA A 54 19.66 -2.35 5.33
C ALA A 54 19.73 -3.78 4.78
N GLN A 55 20.93 -4.33 4.60
CA GLN A 55 21.13 -5.70 4.16
C GLN A 55 20.69 -6.72 5.24
N ASP A 56 21.01 -6.46 6.50
CA ASP A 56 20.59 -7.33 7.61
C ASP A 56 19.06 -7.36 7.72
N LEU A 57 18.42 -6.19 7.54
CA LEU A 57 16.96 -6.09 7.51
C LEU A 57 16.37 -6.93 6.36
N LEU A 58 16.95 -6.86 5.15
CA LEU A 58 16.53 -7.63 3.98
C LEU A 58 16.77 -9.15 4.14
N ASN A 59 17.71 -9.55 4.97
CA ASN A 59 17.96 -10.97 5.27
C ASN A 59 16.88 -11.54 6.23
N GLU A 60 16.28 -10.69 7.06
CA GLU A 60 15.26 -11.12 8.04
C GLU A 60 13.82 -10.94 7.55
N VAL A 61 13.54 -9.91 6.72
CA VAL A 61 12.20 -9.52 6.30
C VAL A 61 12.17 -9.33 4.78
N GLU A 62 11.12 -9.78 4.13
CA GLU A 62 10.98 -9.64 2.69
C GLU A 62 10.91 -8.16 2.26
N LYS A 63 11.50 -7.87 1.10
CA LYS A 63 11.61 -6.52 0.54
C LYS A 63 10.25 -5.79 0.48
N ASP A 64 9.19 -6.48 0.07
CA ASP A 64 7.88 -5.86 -0.10
C ASP A 64 7.26 -5.50 1.24
N GLN A 65 7.45 -6.34 2.26
CA GLN A 65 7.02 -6.08 3.63
C GLN A 65 7.74 -4.85 4.20
N ILE A 66 9.06 -4.76 4.03
CA ILE A 66 9.86 -3.61 4.49
C ILE A 66 9.34 -2.34 3.81
N ARG A 67 9.25 -2.34 2.48
CA ARG A 67 8.82 -1.16 1.71
C ARG A 67 7.41 -0.69 2.09
N PHE A 68 6.48 -1.63 2.19
CA PHE A 68 5.11 -1.30 2.55
C PHE A 68 5.04 -0.69 3.96
N MET A 69 5.69 -1.32 4.94
CA MET A 69 5.67 -0.83 6.32
C MET A 69 6.36 0.52 6.48
N MET A 70 7.49 0.74 5.79
CA MET A 70 8.17 2.04 5.80
C MET A 70 7.32 3.14 5.17
N LEU A 71 6.49 2.82 4.17
CA LEU A 71 5.58 3.76 3.53
C LEU A 71 4.24 3.88 4.26
N ASN A 72 3.91 2.96 5.15
CA ASN A 72 2.61 2.95 5.86
C ASN A 72 2.54 3.99 7.00
N ARG A 73 3.43 4.96 6.99
CA ARG A 73 3.46 6.11 7.91
C ARG A 73 3.82 7.37 7.14
N SER A 74 3.27 8.49 7.58
CA SER A 74 3.74 9.78 7.11
C SER A 74 5.22 9.96 7.52
N ASN A 75 5.99 10.61 6.67
CA ASN A 75 7.43 10.83 6.91
C ASN A 75 7.74 11.68 8.16
N ASP A 76 6.77 12.45 8.66
CA ASP A 76 6.85 13.31 9.85
C ASP A 76 6.43 12.60 11.15
N VAL A 77 6.05 11.31 11.07
CA VAL A 77 5.68 10.49 12.23
C VAL A 77 6.69 9.36 12.43
N GLU A 78 7.10 9.14 13.68
CA GLU A 78 7.98 8.02 14.02
C GLU A 78 7.34 6.67 13.68
N LEU A 79 8.15 5.72 13.24
CA LEU A 79 7.73 4.37 12.90
C LEU A 79 8.34 3.38 13.90
N ASP A 80 7.50 2.61 14.56
CA ASP A 80 7.89 1.42 15.29
C ASP A 80 7.84 0.23 14.34
N PHE A 81 9.00 -0.32 14.00
CA PHE A 81 9.14 -1.46 13.09
C PHE A 81 9.49 -2.72 13.89
N ASP A 82 8.52 -3.60 14.06
CA ASP A 82 8.69 -4.88 14.74
C ASP A 82 8.87 -5.99 13.71
N PHE A 83 10.02 -6.68 13.75
CA PHE A 83 10.38 -7.72 12.80
C PHE A 83 9.38 -8.87 12.77
N GLU A 84 8.83 -9.27 13.92
CA GLU A 84 7.92 -10.40 13.99
C GLU A 84 6.52 -10.01 13.51
N LYS A 85 6.02 -8.86 13.94
CA LYS A 85 4.71 -8.35 13.52
C LYS A 85 4.61 -8.16 11.99
N VAL A 86 5.70 -7.72 11.37
CA VAL A 86 5.73 -7.49 9.90
C VAL A 86 5.63 -8.81 9.14
N LYS A 87 6.10 -9.93 9.72
CA LYS A 87 6.04 -11.27 9.11
C LYS A 87 4.71 -12.00 9.34
N GLU A 88 3.89 -11.53 10.29
CA GLU A 88 2.63 -12.19 10.63
C GLU A 88 1.68 -12.26 9.43
N LYS A 89 1.12 -13.45 9.19
CA LYS A 89 0.13 -13.68 8.13
C LYS A 89 -1.28 -13.57 8.68
N THR A 90 -1.60 -12.43 9.26
CA THR A 90 -2.89 -12.14 9.88
C THR A 90 -3.60 -10.98 9.18
N LYS A 91 -4.91 -10.85 9.40
CA LYS A 91 -5.69 -9.71 8.89
C LYS A 91 -5.26 -8.37 9.50
N ASP A 92 -4.59 -8.41 10.65
CA ASP A 92 -4.14 -7.22 11.36
C ASP A 92 -2.81 -6.69 10.79
N ASN A 93 -2.12 -7.51 9.98
CA ASN A 93 -0.95 -7.08 9.23
C ASN A 93 -1.39 -6.46 7.88
N PRO A 94 -1.24 -5.13 7.69
CA PRO A 94 -1.72 -4.47 6.49
C PRO A 94 -1.03 -4.94 5.20
N VAL A 95 0.22 -5.37 5.28
CA VAL A 95 0.96 -5.92 4.13
C VAL A 95 0.30 -7.20 3.67
N PHE A 96 0.13 -8.15 4.60
CA PHE A 96 -0.50 -9.44 4.31
C PHE A 96 -1.93 -9.26 3.80
N TYR A 97 -2.68 -8.33 4.40
CA TYR A 97 -4.07 -8.08 4.03
C TYR A 97 -4.21 -7.62 2.57
N VAL A 98 -3.33 -6.73 2.12
CA VAL A 98 -3.28 -6.28 0.72
C VAL A 98 -2.80 -7.39 -0.21
N GLN A 99 -1.72 -8.11 0.15
CA GLN A 99 -1.22 -9.23 -0.64
C GLN A 99 -2.26 -10.34 -0.79
N TYR A 100 -3.05 -10.57 0.24
CA TYR A 100 -4.11 -11.58 0.21
C TYR A 100 -5.26 -11.19 -0.73
N ALA A 101 -5.62 -9.91 -0.80
CA ALA A 101 -6.57 -9.42 -1.81
C ALA A 101 -6.04 -9.67 -3.22
N TYR A 102 -4.79 -9.29 -3.49
CA TYR A 102 -4.13 -9.53 -4.78
C TYR A 102 -4.07 -11.03 -5.14
N ALA A 103 -3.72 -11.89 -4.18
CA ALA A 103 -3.67 -13.33 -4.41
C ALA A 103 -5.04 -13.93 -4.78
N ARG A 104 -6.11 -13.45 -4.13
CA ARG A 104 -7.50 -13.84 -4.45
C ARG A 104 -7.88 -13.42 -5.87
N ILE A 105 -7.64 -12.16 -6.24
CA ILE A 105 -7.93 -11.65 -7.59
C ILE A 105 -7.12 -12.42 -8.63
N SER A 106 -5.82 -12.61 -8.41
CA SER A 106 -4.96 -13.35 -9.31
C SER A 106 -5.38 -14.82 -9.48
N SER A 107 -5.87 -15.45 -8.40
CA SER A 107 -6.40 -16.81 -8.46
C SER A 107 -7.69 -16.86 -9.27
N LEU A 108 -8.59 -15.90 -9.08
CA LEU A 108 -9.83 -15.78 -9.83
C LEU A 108 -9.56 -15.64 -11.33
N LEU A 109 -8.67 -14.73 -11.72
CA LEU A 109 -8.31 -14.50 -13.12
C LEU A 109 -7.70 -15.75 -13.76
N ARG A 110 -6.82 -16.47 -13.05
CA ARG A 110 -6.28 -17.75 -13.54
C ARG A 110 -7.35 -18.82 -13.75
N THR A 111 -8.30 -18.94 -12.83
CA THR A 111 -9.43 -19.88 -12.97
C THR A 111 -10.27 -19.58 -14.21
N LEU A 112 -10.41 -18.32 -14.55
CA LEU A 112 -11.18 -17.87 -15.70
C LEU A 112 -10.35 -17.80 -17.00
N ASN A 113 -9.06 -18.14 -16.97
CA ASN A 113 -8.12 -17.93 -18.08
C ASN A 113 -8.10 -16.49 -18.61
N LEU A 114 -8.27 -15.51 -17.72
CA LEU A 114 -8.24 -14.08 -18.03
C LEU A 114 -6.90 -13.47 -17.63
N ASN A 115 -6.44 -12.49 -18.43
CA ASN A 115 -5.33 -11.62 -18.07
C ASN A 115 -5.86 -10.30 -17.52
N LEU A 116 -5.02 -9.56 -16.78
CA LEU A 116 -5.37 -8.23 -16.23
C LEU A 116 -5.76 -7.19 -17.29
N LEU A 117 -5.35 -7.39 -18.55
CA LEU A 117 -5.62 -6.47 -19.65
C LEU A 117 -6.74 -6.95 -20.58
N ASP A 118 -7.32 -8.10 -20.31
CA ASP A 118 -8.43 -8.61 -21.12
C ASP A 118 -9.66 -7.74 -20.92
N LYS A 119 -10.24 -7.30 -22.02
CA LYS A 119 -11.51 -6.56 -21.97
C LYS A 119 -12.65 -7.55 -21.82
N ILE A 120 -13.51 -7.30 -20.86
CA ILE A 120 -14.76 -8.03 -20.69
C ILE A 120 -15.87 -7.20 -21.34
N ASP A 121 -16.43 -7.71 -22.43
CA ASP A 121 -17.54 -7.04 -23.11
C ASP A 121 -18.80 -7.11 -22.24
N LEU A 122 -19.33 -5.94 -21.91
CA LEU A 122 -20.58 -5.77 -21.19
C LEU A 122 -21.64 -5.20 -22.11
N ASN A 123 -22.84 -5.77 -22.05
CA ASN A 123 -24.00 -5.10 -22.62
C ASN A 123 -24.60 -4.14 -21.57
N GLU A 124 -25.24 -3.07 -22.02
CA GLU A 124 -25.86 -2.10 -21.09
C GLU A 124 -26.88 -2.75 -20.15
N SER A 125 -27.56 -3.82 -20.60
CA SER A 125 -28.51 -4.61 -19.80
C SER A 125 -27.85 -5.41 -18.66
N ASP A 126 -26.54 -5.64 -18.74
CA ASP A 126 -25.78 -6.44 -17.76
C ASP A 126 -25.27 -5.56 -16.60
N ILE A 127 -25.40 -4.23 -16.73
CA ILE A 127 -24.90 -3.27 -15.74
C ILE A 127 -25.93 -3.08 -14.62
N ASN A 128 -25.84 -3.94 -13.61
CA ASN A 128 -26.66 -3.84 -12.40
C ASN A 128 -25.82 -4.03 -11.14
N PHE A 129 -25.18 -2.94 -10.70
CA PHE A 129 -24.33 -2.96 -9.51
C PHE A 129 -25.15 -2.85 -8.23
N ASN A 130 -24.89 -3.78 -7.30
CA ASN A 130 -25.38 -3.67 -5.94
C ASN A 130 -24.59 -2.62 -5.12
N GLU A 131 -25.05 -2.32 -3.91
CA GLU A 131 -24.45 -1.26 -3.09
C GLU A 131 -23.01 -1.56 -2.64
N ILE A 132 -22.63 -2.84 -2.49
CA ILE A 132 -21.25 -3.21 -2.12
C ILE A 132 -20.33 -3.06 -3.33
N GLU A 133 -20.78 -3.45 -4.52
CA GLU A 133 -20.05 -3.28 -5.77
C GLU A 133 -19.85 -1.80 -6.10
N LYS A 134 -20.86 -0.97 -5.90
CA LYS A 134 -20.74 0.49 -6.03
C LYS A 134 -19.67 1.07 -5.10
N LYS A 135 -19.45 0.48 -3.91
CA LYS A 135 -18.36 0.90 -3.01
C LYS A 135 -16.99 0.56 -3.60
N ILE A 136 -16.82 -0.63 -4.20
CA ILE A 136 -15.57 -1.01 -4.88
C ILE A 136 -15.30 -0.04 -6.03
N ILE A 137 -16.30 0.20 -6.89
CA ILE A 137 -16.19 1.11 -8.04
C ILE A 137 -15.74 2.50 -7.58
N ARG A 138 -16.43 3.09 -6.59
CA ARG A 138 -16.07 4.40 -6.06
C ARG A 138 -14.62 4.41 -5.55
N LYS A 139 -14.20 3.34 -4.86
CA LYS A 139 -12.85 3.24 -4.34
C LYS A 139 -11.81 3.15 -5.47
N VAL A 140 -12.06 2.40 -6.53
CA VAL A 140 -11.19 2.33 -7.71
C VAL A 140 -11.07 3.70 -8.38
N PHE A 141 -12.17 4.43 -8.54
CA PHE A 141 -12.17 5.78 -9.13
C PHE A 141 -11.47 6.85 -8.29
N GLU A 142 -11.18 6.60 -7.01
CA GLU A 142 -10.35 7.50 -6.19
C GLU A 142 -8.87 7.46 -6.57
N TRP A 143 -8.40 6.40 -7.24
CA TRP A 143 -6.99 6.16 -7.52
C TRP A 143 -6.25 7.32 -8.21
N PRO A 144 -6.77 7.93 -9.28
CA PRO A 144 -6.09 9.05 -9.93
C PRO A 144 -5.85 10.22 -8.98
N LYS A 145 -6.84 10.54 -8.11
CA LYS A 145 -6.74 11.60 -7.12
C LYS A 145 -5.72 11.29 -6.03
N ILE A 146 -5.62 10.01 -5.62
CA ILE A 146 -4.62 9.55 -4.65
C ILE A 146 -3.21 9.73 -5.22
N ILE A 147 -2.97 9.30 -6.47
CA ILE A 147 -1.67 9.48 -7.14
C ILE A 147 -1.32 10.96 -7.29
N GLU A 148 -2.25 11.78 -7.78
CA GLU A 148 -2.02 13.22 -7.94
C GLU A 148 -1.66 13.87 -6.61
N SER A 149 -2.43 13.62 -5.55
CA SER A 149 -2.19 14.23 -4.23
C SER A 149 -0.91 13.74 -3.59
N SER A 150 -0.56 12.45 -3.78
CA SER A 150 0.67 11.86 -3.28
C SER A 150 1.90 12.45 -3.98
N SER A 151 1.83 12.59 -5.30
CA SER A 151 2.89 13.16 -6.13
C SER A 151 3.16 14.63 -5.78
N ARG A 152 2.11 15.46 -5.76
CA ARG A 152 2.25 16.91 -5.50
C ARG A 152 2.83 17.25 -4.12
N LYS A 153 2.50 16.45 -3.10
CA LYS A 153 2.90 16.69 -1.71
C LYS A 153 4.00 15.78 -1.22
N PHE A 154 4.43 14.79 -2.02
CA PHE A 154 5.33 13.72 -1.61
C PHE A 154 4.81 12.95 -0.38
N ASP A 155 3.48 12.77 -0.28
CA ASP A 155 2.81 12.08 0.81
C ASP A 155 2.58 10.62 0.45
N LEU A 156 3.66 9.85 0.32
CA LEU A 156 3.62 8.47 -0.22
C LEU A 156 2.82 7.50 0.65
N HIS A 157 2.63 7.82 1.93
CA HIS A 157 1.83 7.00 2.87
C HIS A 157 0.36 6.85 2.43
N LYS A 158 -0.16 7.76 1.61
CA LYS A 158 -1.53 7.67 1.07
C LYS A 158 -1.74 6.43 0.20
N ILE A 159 -0.67 5.95 -0.47
CA ILE A 159 -0.76 4.78 -1.35
C ILE A 159 -1.03 3.49 -0.56
N PRO A 160 -0.21 3.10 0.45
CA PRO A 160 -0.54 1.92 1.26
C PRO A 160 -1.86 2.05 2.01
N PHE A 161 -2.26 3.23 2.49
CA PHE A 161 -3.58 3.43 3.09
C PHE A 161 -4.70 3.16 2.09
N TYR A 162 -4.60 3.72 0.88
CA TYR A 162 -5.56 3.45 -0.18
C TYR A 162 -5.66 1.96 -0.51
N LEU A 163 -4.51 1.28 -0.65
CA LEU A 163 -4.48 -0.16 -0.95
C LEU A 163 -5.13 -0.98 0.18
N TYR A 164 -4.91 -0.62 1.42
CA TYR A 164 -5.53 -1.27 2.57
C TYR A 164 -7.05 -1.06 2.57
N GLU A 165 -7.53 0.16 2.33
CA GLU A 165 -8.95 0.47 2.25
C GLU A 165 -9.64 -0.23 1.08
N LEU A 166 -9.01 -0.26 -0.11
CA LEU A 166 -9.51 -0.99 -1.27
C LEU A 166 -9.60 -2.49 -0.97
N SER A 167 -8.56 -3.06 -0.35
CA SER A 167 -8.54 -4.46 0.07
C SER A 167 -9.64 -4.76 1.08
N THR A 168 -9.95 -3.82 1.98
CA THR A 168 -11.02 -3.98 2.98
C THR A 168 -12.39 -4.09 2.29
N VAL A 169 -12.68 -3.23 1.32
CA VAL A 169 -13.94 -3.27 0.58
C VAL A 169 -14.04 -4.56 -0.25
N PHE A 170 -12.92 -4.97 -0.88
CA PHE A 170 -12.86 -6.20 -1.65
C PHE A 170 -13.07 -7.45 -0.78
N HIS A 171 -12.40 -7.55 0.37
CA HIS A 171 -12.58 -8.68 1.28
C HIS A 171 -13.98 -8.76 1.86
N ALA A 172 -14.63 -7.63 2.13
CA ALA A 172 -16.03 -7.58 2.55
C ALA A 172 -16.95 -8.16 1.47
N TYR A 173 -16.74 -7.78 0.20
CA TYR A 173 -17.48 -8.34 -0.93
C TYR A 173 -17.24 -9.84 -1.08
N TRP A 174 -15.97 -10.26 -1.03
CA TRP A 174 -15.61 -11.68 -1.12
C TRP A 174 -16.27 -12.53 -0.03
N SER A 175 -16.26 -12.03 1.21
CA SER A 175 -16.90 -12.72 2.34
C SER A 175 -18.40 -12.83 2.14
N LYS A 176 -19.05 -11.79 1.58
CA LYS A 176 -20.47 -11.83 1.24
C LYS A 176 -20.80 -12.94 0.25
N GLY A 177 -19.93 -13.20 -0.72
CA GLY A 177 -20.09 -14.31 -1.67
C GLY A 177 -20.07 -15.71 -1.02
N ASN A 178 -19.49 -15.86 0.18
CA ASN A 178 -19.56 -17.09 0.96
C ASN A 178 -20.92 -17.29 1.66
N GLU A 179 -21.57 -16.19 2.02
CA GLU A 179 -22.89 -16.20 2.67
C GLU A 179 -24.03 -16.27 1.66
N ASP A 180 -23.88 -15.55 0.53
CA ASP A 180 -24.89 -15.40 -0.51
C ASP A 180 -24.26 -15.62 -1.89
N LYS A 181 -24.71 -16.68 -2.56
CA LYS A 181 -24.17 -17.07 -3.88
C LYS A 181 -24.36 -16.01 -4.97
N SER A 182 -25.32 -15.08 -4.82
CA SER A 182 -25.53 -14.00 -5.78
C SER A 182 -24.36 -13.03 -5.88
N TYR A 183 -23.49 -12.99 -4.85
CA TYR A 183 -22.25 -12.18 -4.82
C TYR A 183 -21.02 -12.93 -5.31
N LYS A 184 -21.11 -14.21 -5.66
CA LYS A 184 -19.96 -14.95 -6.19
C LYS A 184 -19.55 -14.44 -7.56
N PHE A 185 -18.25 -14.27 -7.77
CA PHE A 185 -17.69 -13.97 -9.10
C PHE A 185 -17.89 -15.11 -10.07
N ILE A 186 -17.69 -16.36 -9.60
CA ILE A 186 -17.80 -17.58 -10.38
C ILE A 186 -18.61 -18.63 -9.62
N GLU A 187 -19.32 -19.44 -10.39
CA GLU A 187 -19.98 -20.65 -9.90
C GLU A 187 -19.91 -21.72 -11.00
N ASN A 188 -19.45 -22.95 -10.68
CA ASN A 188 -19.25 -24.02 -11.64
C ASN A 188 -18.43 -23.61 -12.87
N ASP A 189 -17.30 -22.92 -12.62
CA ASP A 189 -16.37 -22.38 -13.63
C ASP A 189 -17.01 -21.38 -14.63
N GLN A 190 -18.17 -20.86 -14.31
CA GLN A 190 -18.83 -19.82 -15.10
C GLN A 190 -18.82 -18.48 -14.37
N ILE A 191 -18.59 -17.42 -15.14
CA ILE A 191 -18.65 -16.06 -14.62
C ILE A 191 -20.09 -15.71 -14.28
N LYS A 192 -20.34 -15.30 -13.04
CA LYS A 192 -21.64 -14.87 -12.54
C LYS A 192 -21.80 -13.34 -12.51
N ARG A 193 -20.71 -12.66 -12.19
CA ARG A 193 -20.68 -11.20 -12.02
C ARG A 193 -19.69 -10.57 -12.99
N LYS A 194 -20.04 -10.57 -14.30
CA LYS A 194 -19.21 -9.98 -15.37
C LYS A 194 -18.89 -8.52 -15.11
N GLU A 195 -19.90 -7.77 -14.67
CA GLU A 195 -19.82 -6.34 -14.44
C GLU A 195 -18.76 -5.95 -13.40
N ILE A 196 -18.59 -6.75 -12.34
CA ILE A 196 -17.59 -6.45 -11.30
C ILE A 196 -16.19 -6.93 -11.72
N LEU A 197 -16.09 -7.92 -12.58
CA LEU A 197 -14.81 -8.38 -13.10
C LEU A 197 -14.22 -7.42 -14.15
N SER A 198 -15.06 -6.55 -14.73
CA SER A 198 -14.62 -5.57 -15.72
C SER A 198 -13.99 -4.31 -15.11
N ILE A 199 -14.00 -4.17 -13.78
CA ILE A 199 -13.47 -3.05 -13.01
C ILE A 199 -12.07 -3.36 -12.49
#